data_a695b66869842f8574fa4f00d91559ba
#
_entry.id   a695b66869842f8574fa4f00d91559ba
#
_cell.length_a   1.000
_cell.length_b   1.000
_cell.length_c   1.000
_cell.angle_alpha   90.00
_cell.angle_beta   90.00
_cell.angle_gamma   90.00
#
_symmetry.space_group_name_H-M   'P 1'
#
loop_
_entity.id
_entity.type
_entity.pdbx_description
1 polymer ?
#
loop_
_entity_poly.entity_id
_entity_poly.type
_entity_poly.pdbx_seq_one_letter_code
_entity_poly.pdbx_strand_id
1 'polypeptide(L)'
;MSTSPATFGRLGDTPDRDYSLKLQLFNAFAEPELRAAIAGLHLQPGLTVLDAGCGTGETLGWLAAAVAPGGLALGIDLSANHLRAARARAPGAVLLQADLAKTPLARARFDLVWSVNTVHHLLQPLAGARALAALLRPGGRLALGQSSLLPDMYFAWDARLERLTNEAVRAYYRDRYRLSERQLAGVRALVGLLHEAGLSNVSARTFVIERCAPLDEHSRAWLLEVIFRGTWGERLRPYLSPADYEELTCLCDPQHPRFALQRPDFHFIQTFTLALGTKALPR
;
A
#
# COMPACT_ATOMS: atom_id res chain seq x y z
N MET A 1 -22.09 -22.09 20.59
CA MET A 1 -22.24 -21.10 19.50
C MET A 1 -20.89 -20.41 19.38
N SER A 2 -20.09 -20.81 18.39
CA SER A 2 -18.76 -20.22 18.14
C SER A 2 -18.98 -18.89 17.41
N THR A 3 -18.77 -17.79 18.09
CA THR A 3 -18.72 -16.47 17.45
C THR A 3 -17.43 -16.41 16.63
N SER A 4 -17.55 -16.55 15.30
CA SER A 4 -16.44 -16.21 14.41
C SER A 4 -15.96 -14.80 14.73
N PRO A 5 -14.64 -14.57 14.88
CA PRO A 5 -14.12 -13.25 15.13
C PRO A 5 -14.55 -12.33 13.96
N ALA A 6 -15.08 -11.17 14.30
CA ALA A 6 -15.48 -10.18 13.31
C ALA A 6 -14.27 -9.83 12.44
N THR A 7 -14.35 -10.11 11.14
CA THR A 7 -13.32 -9.72 10.17
C THR A 7 -13.46 -8.23 9.91
N PHE A 8 -12.43 -7.43 10.26
CA PHE A 8 -12.42 -5.97 10.07
C PHE A 8 -12.10 -5.55 8.63
N GLY A 9 -11.59 -6.44 7.79
CA GLY A 9 -11.20 -6.14 6.43
C GLY A 9 -11.35 -7.31 5.47
N ARG A 10 -11.25 -7.03 4.14
CA ARG A 10 -11.38 -8.01 3.06
C ARG A 10 -10.30 -9.08 3.10
N LEU A 11 -9.11 -8.73 3.56
CA LEU A 11 -7.96 -9.63 3.67
C LEU A 11 -7.84 -10.28 5.05
N GLY A 12 -8.91 -10.22 5.86
CA GLY A 12 -8.93 -10.78 7.21
C GLY A 12 -8.08 -9.97 8.19
N ASP A 13 -8.06 -8.64 8.02
CA ASP A 13 -7.34 -7.75 8.91
C ASP A 13 -8.00 -7.72 10.30
N THR A 14 -7.18 -7.78 11.34
CA THR A 14 -7.58 -7.72 12.75
C THR A 14 -6.64 -6.82 13.52
N PRO A 15 -7.04 -6.31 14.72
CA PRO A 15 -6.17 -5.47 15.55
C PRO A 15 -4.83 -6.13 15.94
N ASP A 16 -4.79 -7.47 16.03
CA ASP A 16 -3.63 -8.24 16.43
C ASP A 16 -2.73 -8.65 15.25
N ARG A 17 -3.18 -8.41 14.01
CA ARG A 17 -2.42 -8.80 12.82
C ARG A 17 -1.18 -7.94 12.68
N ASP A 18 -0.03 -8.59 12.46
CA ASP A 18 1.25 -7.93 12.33
C ASP A 18 1.83 -8.13 10.92
N TYR A 19 1.93 -7.03 10.18
CA TYR A 19 2.60 -6.93 8.89
C TYR A 19 3.83 -6.04 8.95
N SER A 20 4.31 -5.69 10.15
CA SER A 20 5.34 -4.67 10.34
C SER A 20 6.55 -4.87 9.43
N LEU A 21 7.07 -6.09 9.34
CA LEU A 21 8.22 -6.37 8.47
C LEU A 21 7.90 -6.08 7.00
N LYS A 22 6.75 -6.55 6.51
CA LYS A 22 6.35 -6.33 5.12
C LYS A 22 6.19 -4.85 4.80
N LEU A 23 5.58 -4.08 5.72
CA LEU A 23 5.39 -2.64 5.53
C LEU A 23 6.72 -1.90 5.53
N GLN A 24 7.63 -2.24 6.43
CA GLN A 24 8.98 -1.66 6.50
C GLN A 24 9.77 -1.94 5.22
N LEU A 25 9.77 -3.19 4.75
CA LEU A 25 10.45 -3.57 3.52
C LEU A 25 9.88 -2.82 2.31
N PHE A 26 8.55 -2.69 2.22
CA PHE A 26 7.93 -1.92 1.14
C PHE A 26 8.29 -0.44 1.21
N ASN A 27 8.19 0.17 2.39
CA ASN A 27 8.48 1.59 2.56
C ASN A 27 9.94 1.92 2.28
N ALA A 28 10.89 1.06 2.66
CA ALA A 28 12.29 1.22 2.33
C ALA A 28 12.57 1.03 0.83
N PHE A 29 11.94 0.02 0.20
CA PHE A 29 12.05 -0.24 -1.24
C PHE A 29 11.48 0.90 -2.09
N ALA A 30 10.33 1.46 -1.71
CA ALA A 30 9.60 2.48 -2.46
C ALA A 30 9.81 3.90 -1.91
N GLU A 31 10.77 4.11 -1.00
CA GLU A 31 10.98 5.41 -0.34
C GLU A 31 11.16 6.58 -1.33
N PRO A 32 12.00 6.49 -2.38
CA PRO A 32 12.17 7.59 -3.32
C PRO A 32 10.87 8.01 -3.98
N GLU A 33 10.06 7.07 -4.44
CA GLU A 33 8.81 7.31 -5.14
C GLU A 33 7.71 7.81 -4.18
N LEU A 34 7.62 7.27 -2.97
CA LEU A 34 6.69 7.74 -1.94
C LEU A 34 7.02 9.16 -1.49
N ARG A 35 8.31 9.48 -1.28
CA ARG A 35 8.75 10.86 -0.97
C ARG A 35 8.48 11.81 -2.13
N ALA A 36 8.71 11.40 -3.37
CA ALA A 36 8.38 12.20 -4.55
C ALA A 36 6.86 12.47 -4.64
N ALA A 37 6.04 11.47 -4.28
CA ALA A 37 4.59 11.64 -4.22
C ALA A 37 4.17 12.67 -3.15
N ILE A 38 4.76 12.61 -1.96
CA ILE A 38 4.51 13.60 -0.88
C ILE A 38 5.00 14.98 -1.28
N ALA A 39 6.20 15.10 -1.85
CA ALA A 39 6.73 16.40 -2.34
C ALA A 39 5.81 17.03 -3.38
N GLY A 40 5.23 16.23 -4.28
CA GLY A 40 4.25 16.68 -5.27
C GLY A 40 2.93 17.19 -4.69
N LEU A 41 2.67 17.00 -3.41
CA LEU A 41 1.52 17.58 -2.73
C LEU A 41 1.75 19.04 -2.32
N HIS A 42 2.99 19.54 -2.35
CA HIS A 42 3.37 20.92 -1.97
C HIS A 42 2.78 21.33 -0.62
N LEU A 43 2.96 20.48 0.39
CA LEU A 43 2.49 20.75 1.76
C LEU A 43 3.22 21.96 2.33
N GLN A 44 2.49 22.78 3.09
CA GLN A 44 3.04 23.94 3.74
C GLN A 44 3.18 23.71 5.24
N PRO A 45 4.14 24.40 5.91
CA PRO A 45 4.21 24.43 7.36
C PRO A 45 2.87 24.86 8.01
N GLY A 46 2.57 24.30 9.16
CA GLY A 46 1.35 24.61 9.92
C GLY A 46 0.10 23.82 9.51
N LEU A 47 0.16 22.98 8.47
CA LEU A 47 -0.98 22.16 8.06
C LEU A 47 -1.25 21.01 9.05
N THR A 48 -2.52 20.59 9.12
CA THR A 48 -2.96 19.41 9.88
C THR A 48 -3.19 18.25 8.91
N VAL A 49 -2.43 17.18 9.06
CA VAL A 49 -2.45 16.02 8.17
C VAL A 49 -2.79 14.72 8.91
N LEU A 50 -3.53 13.84 8.24
CA LEU A 50 -3.88 12.51 8.72
C LEU A 50 -3.24 11.48 7.80
N ASP A 51 -2.50 10.51 8.37
CA ASP A 51 -2.12 9.26 7.70
C ASP A 51 -3.10 8.16 8.14
N ALA A 52 -4.04 7.84 7.27
CA ALA A 52 -5.12 6.90 7.52
C ALA A 52 -4.71 5.49 7.08
N GLY A 53 -4.36 4.64 8.04
CA GLY A 53 -3.68 3.37 7.85
C GLY A 53 -2.17 3.58 7.85
N CYS A 54 -1.64 4.25 8.88
CA CYS A 54 -0.24 4.71 8.94
C CYS A 54 0.80 3.58 9.07
N GLY A 55 0.35 2.35 9.29
CA GLY A 55 1.24 1.20 9.42
C GLY A 55 2.38 1.44 10.40
N THR A 56 3.60 1.20 9.97
CA THR A 56 4.83 1.33 10.78
C THR A 56 5.39 2.75 10.85
N GLY A 57 4.71 3.74 10.23
CA GLY A 57 4.91 5.16 10.51
C GLY A 57 5.95 5.88 9.66
N GLU A 58 6.61 5.23 8.70
CA GLU A 58 7.60 5.88 7.82
C GLU A 58 6.97 7.05 7.08
N THR A 59 5.86 6.82 6.39
CA THR A 59 5.13 7.86 5.66
C THR A 59 4.61 8.95 6.59
N LEU A 60 4.11 8.58 7.76
CA LEU A 60 3.68 9.53 8.78
C LEU A 60 4.83 10.46 9.21
N GLY A 61 6.03 9.91 9.39
CA GLY A 61 7.23 10.71 9.71
C GLY A 61 7.58 11.71 8.60
N TRP A 62 7.48 11.31 7.33
CA TRP A 62 7.72 12.19 6.19
C TRP A 62 6.65 13.29 6.07
N LEU A 63 5.39 12.96 6.32
CA LEU A 63 4.30 13.94 6.37
C LEU A 63 4.49 14.93 7.52
N ALA A 64 4.87 14.46 8.71
CA ALA A 64 5.16 15.31 9.87
C ALA A 64 6.27 16.31 9.56
N ALA A 65 7.36 15.85 8.94
CA ALA A 65 8.45 16.71 8.49
C ALA A 65 7.99 17.74 7.44
N ALA A 66 7.12 17.35 6.51
CA ALA A 66 6.64 18.24 5.45
C ALA A 66 5.73 19.36 5.95
N VAL A 67 5.08 19.20 7.10
CA VAL A 67 4.20 20.25 7.69
C VAL A 67 4.85 21.01 8.85
N ALA A 68 6.08 20.69 9.21
CA ALA A 68 6.85 21.39 10.22
C ALA A 68 7.39 22.75 9.69
N PRO A 69 7.58 23.77 10.56
CA PRO A 69 7.14 23.86 11.94
C PRO A 69 5.65 24.17 12.08
N GLY A 70 5.09 23.89 13.26
CA GLY A 70 3.73 24.31 13.63
C GLY A 70 2.59 23.45 13.08
N GLY A 71 2.87 22.49 12.19
CA GLY A 71 1.88 21.54 11.69
C GLY A 71 1.63 20.38 12.66
N LEU A 72 0.51 19.68 12.44
CA LEU A 72 0.12 18.49 13.19
C LEU A 72 0.00 17.30 12.24
N ALA A 73 0.73 16.20 12.55
CA ALA A 73 0.56 14.92 11.89
C ALA A 73 -0.09 13.91 12.85
N LEU A 74 -1.15 13.28 12.39
CA LEU A 74 -1.85 12.22 13.11
C LEU A 74 -1.83 10.95 12.27
N GLY A 75 -1.47 9.82 12.89
CA GLY A 75 -1.53 8.48 12.30
C GLY A 75 -2.62 7.65 12.94
N ILE A 76 -3.42 6.97 12.13
CA ILE A 76 -4.42 6.02 12.60
C ILE A 76 -4.15 4.65 11.97
N ASP A 77 -4.18 3.60 12.78
CA ASP A 77 -4.08 2.21 12.31
C ASP A 77 -4.94 1.28 13.16
N LEU A 78 -5.36 0.17 12.60
CA LEU A 78 -6.12 -0.85 13.32
C LEU A 78 -5.22 -1.67 14.25
N SER A 79 -3.97 -1.91 13.84
CA SER A 79 -3.02 -2.78 14.54
C SER A 79 -2.22 -2.04 15.61
N ALA A 80 -2.32 -2.51 16.84
CA ALA A 80 -1.48 -2.02 17.95
C ALA A 80 0.03 -2.28 17.71
N ASN A 81 0.37 -3.37 17.01
CA ASN A 81 1.76 -3.69 16.67
C ASN A 81 2.35 -2.66 15.70
N HIS A 82 1.59 -2.27 14.68
CA HIS A 82 1.99 -1.23 13.74
C HIS A 82 2.21 0.10 14.46
N LEU A 83 1.28 0.53 15.31
CA LEU A 83 1.40 1.79 16.04
C LEU A 83 2.58 1.80 17.02
N ARG A 84 2.93 0.64 17.60
CA ARG A 84 4.14 0.53 18.43
C ARG A 84 5.41 0.80 17.61
N ALA A 85 5.48 0.27 16.39
CA ALA A 85 6.57 0.55 15.47
C ALA A 85 6.57 2.02 15.00
N ALA A 86 5.39 2.57 14.67
CA ALA A 86 5.22 3.94 14.22
C ALA A 86 5.70 4.98 15.26
N ARG A 87 5.57 4.70 16.56
CA ARG A 87 6.00 5.60 17.62
C ARG A 87 7.49 5.92 17.56
N ALA A 88 8.31 4.96 17.16
CA ALA A 88 9.75 5.16 17.03
C ALA A 88 10.12 5.96 15.75
N ARG A 89 9.32 5.84 14.69
CA ARG A 89 9.61 6.45 13.38
C ARG A 89 9.00 7.84 13.18
N ALA A 90 7.93 8.14 13.91
CA ALA A 90 7.25 9.42 13.88
C ALA A 90 7.04 9.96 15.30
N PRO A 91 8.13 10.27 16.06
CA PRO A 91 8.03 10.60 17.48
C PRO A 91 7.24 11.89 17.77
N GLY A 92 7.15 12.78 16.79
CA GLY A 92 6.37 14.02 16.90
C GLY A 92 4.92 13.91 16.44
N ALA A 93 4.48 12.73 15.98
CA ALA A 93 3.11 12.52 15.50
C ALA A 93 2.20 11.99 16.63
N VAL A 94 0.92 12.33 16.52
CA VAL A 94 -0.13 11.74 17.36
C VAL A 94 -0.55 10.41 16.76
N LEU A 95 -0.65 9.34 17.57
CA LEU A 95 -1.03 8.01 17.13
C LEU A 95 -2.34 7.58 17.78
N LEU A 96 -3.26 7.04 16.97
CA LEU A 96 -4.57 6.58 17.41
C LEU A 96 -4.84 5.17 16.87
N GLN A 97 -5.15 4.23 17.77
CA GLN A 97 -5.64 2.92 17.36
C GLN A 97 -7.15 2.99 17.13
N ALA A 98 -7.59 2.82 15.89
CA ALA A 98 -9.01 2.77 15.56
C ALA A 98 -9.26 2.13 14.18
N ASP A 99 -10.50 1.68 13.99
CA ASP A 99 -11.02 1.24 12.70
C ASP A 99 -11.37 2.45 11.83
N LEU A 100 -10.82 2.54 10.63
CA LEU A 100 -11.11 3.61 9.67
C LEU A 100 -12.58 3.65 9.24
N ALA A 101 -13.28 2.52 9.29
CA ALA A 101 -14.71 2.48 8.99
C ALA A 101 -15.57 3.14 10.10
N LYS A 102 -15.03 3.31 11.31
CA LYS A 102 -15.69 3.85 12.50
C LYS A 102 -14.79 4.83 13.25
N THR A 103 -14.05 5.65 12.51
CA THR A 103 -13.09 6.58 13.12
C THR A 103 -13.77 7.54 14.11
N PRO A 104 -13.21 7.74 15.33
CA PRO A 104 -13.72 8.69 16.31
C PRO A 104 -13.31 10.14 16.04
N LEU A 105 -12.62 10.39 14.90
CA LEU A 105 -12.10 11.73 14.58
C LEU A 105 -13.20 12.72 14.20
N ALA A 106 -13.02 13.95 14.63
CA ALA A 106 -13.95 15.04 14.30
C ALA A 106 -13.88 15.38 12.81
N ARG A 107 -15.05 15.67 12.23
CA ARG A 107 -15.18 16.12 10.84
C ARG A 107 -14.54 17.48 10.62
N ALA A 108 -14.17 17.76 9.37
CA ALA A 108 -13.69 19.07 8.90
C ALA A 108 -12.47 19.61 9.67
N ARG A 109 -11.49 18.75 9.95
CA ARG A 109 -10.28 19.10 10.71
C ARG A 109 -8.99 19.07 9.88
N PHE A 110 -8.92 18.28 8.84
CA PHE A 110 -7.66 18.00 8.16
C PHE A 110 -7.53 18.74 6.83
N ASP A 111 -6.33 19.26 6.57
CA ASP A 111 -5.89 19.81 5.31
C ASP A 111 -5.61 18.75 4.27
N LEU A 112 -5.00 17.65 4.74
CA LEU A 112 -4.72 16.47 3.96
C LEU A 112 -5.14 15.23 4.75
N VAL A 113 -5.82 14.31 4.08
CA VAL A 113 -5.93 12.92 4.49
C VAL A 113 -5.18 12.09 3.46
N TRP A 114 -4.15 11.40 3.92
CA TRP A 114 -3.33 10.47 3.14
C TRP A 114 -3.72 9.05 3.52
N SER A 115 -3.93 8.17 2.54
CA SER A 115 -4.25 6.77 2.77
C SER A 115 -3.68 5.90 1.65
N VAL A 116 -2.61 5.20 1.94
CA VAL A 116 -1.86 4.39 0.97
C VAL A 116 -1.94 2.92 1.33
N ASN A 117 -2.21 2.08 0.32
CA ASN A 117 -2.35 0.63 0.47
C ASN A 117 -3.33 0.19 1.57
N THR A 118 -4.37 0.99 1.84
CA THR A 118 -5.28 0.81 2.98
C THR A 118 -6.74 0.65 2.56
N VAL A 119 -7.29 1.58 1.77
CA VAL A 119 -8.73 1.64 1.45
C VAL A 119 -9.24 0.36 0.76
N HIS A 120 -8.40 -0.32 -0.01
CA HIS A 120 -8.77 -1.58 -0.66
C HIS A 120 -8.95 -2.75 0.33
N HIS A 121 -8.43 -2.65 1.55
CA HIS A 121 -8.66 -3.62 2.63
C HIS A 121 -10.05 -3.49 3.25
N LEU A 122 -10.69 -2.31 3.17
CA LEU A 122 -11.99 -2.08 3.76
C LEU A 122 -13.07 -2.94 3.09
N LEU A 123 -14.01 -3.45 3.86
CA LEU A 123 -15.16 -4.23 3.34
C LEU A 123 -15.97 -3.40 2.34
N GLN A 124 -16.11 -2.11 2.60
CA GLN A 124 -16.81 -1.14 1.75
C GLN A 124 -15.90 0.05 1.43
N PRO A 125 -15.05 -0.02 0.40
CA PRO A 125 -14.07 1.03 0.08
C PRO A 125 -14.69 2.40 -0.16
N LEU A 126 -15.86 2.47 -0.80
CA LEU A 126 -16.56 3.73 -1.03
C LEU A 126 -17.04 4.38 0.28
N ALA A 127 -17.58 3.58 1.21
CA ALA A 127 -17.96 4.09 2.52
C ALA A 127 -16.71 4.60 3.28
N GLY A 128 -15.60 3.88 3.20
CA GLY A 128 -14.33 4.33 3.75
C GLY A 128 -13.84 5.65 3.14
N ALA A 129 -13.83 5.76 1.80
CA ALA A 129 -13.44 6.99 1.12
C ALA A 129 -14.34 8.18 1.51
N ARG A 130 -15.66 7.97 1.64
CA ARG A 130 -16.60 9.01 2.14
C ARG A 130 -16.31 9.39 3.59
N ALA A 131 -16.02 8.42 4.45
CA ALA A 131 -15.65 8.70 5.84
C ALA A 131 -14.38 9.54 5.92
N LEU A 132 -13.34 9.21 5.15
CA LEU A 132 -12.10 9.99 5.06
C LEU A 132 -12.34 11.40 4.48
N ALA A 133 -13.15 11.52 3.43
CA ALA A 133 -13.51 12.81 2.85
C ALA A 133 -14.29 13.72 3.85
N ALA A 134 -15.07 13.12 4.76
CA ALA A 134 -15.77 13.87 5.79
C ALA A 134 -14.83 14.53 6.82
N LEU A 135 -13.64 13.97 7.03
CA LEU A 135 -12.62 14.50 7.93
C LEU A 135 -11.94 15.77 7.39
N LEU A 136 -11.95 15.95 6.06
CA LEU A 136 -11.35 17.12 5.41
C LEU A 136 -12.10 18.39 5.75
N ARG A 137 -11.36 19.47 6.00
CA ARG A 137 -11.92 20.83 5.96
C ARG A 137 -12.29 21.23 4.52
N PRO A 138 -13.14 22.23 4.30
CA PRO A 138 -13.33 22.82 2.97
C PRO A 138 -11.99 23.21 2.34
N GLY A 139 -11.77 22.83 1.08
CA GLY A 139 -10.49 23.01 0.40
C GLY A 139 -9.41 21.96 0.74
N GLY A 140 -9.64 21.12 1.74
CA GLY A 140 -8.74 20.02 2.08
C GLY A 140 -8.73 18.91 1.02
N ARG A 141 -7.69 18.09 1.00
CA ARG A 141 -7.44 17.08 -0.04
C ARG A 141 -7.41 15.67 0.53
N LEU A 142 -8.02 14.73 -0.18
CA LEU A 142 -7.88 13.28 0.05
C LEU A 142 -6.92 12.70 -1.00
N ALA A 143 -5.85 12.09 -0.53
CA ALA A 143 -4.87 11.37 -1.33
C ALA A 143 -5.03 9.86 -1.07
N LEU A 144 -5.52 9.13 -2.07
CA LEU A 144 -5.62 7.67 -2.05
C LEU A 144 -4.50 7.09 -2.90
N GLY A 145 -3.64 6.29 -2.29
CA GLY A 145 -2.52 5.65 -2.97
C GLY A 145 -2.62 4.12 -2.97
N GLN A 146 -2.16 3.51 -4.06
CA GLN A 146 -2.10 2.05 -4.19
C GLN A 146 -0.90 1.64 -5.02
N SER A 147 -0.07 0.75 -4.46
CA SER A 147 0.91 0.03 -5.26
C SER A 147 0.23 -1.08 -6.06
N SER A 148 0.67 -1.27 -7.29
CA SER A 148 0.29 -2.43 -8.10
C SER A 148 0.76 -3.70 -7.38
N LEU A 149 -0.18 -4.62 -7.09
CA LEU A 149 0.17 -5.85 -6.40
C LEU A 149 0.90 -6.82 -7.33
N LEU A 150 0.69 -6.73 -8.63
CA LEU A 150 1.02 -7.82 -9.52
C LEU A 150 1.58 -7.45 -10.90
N PRO A 151 0.85 -6.90 -11.82
CA PRO A 151 1.05 -7.30 -13.20
C PRO A 151 2.15 -6.55 -13.97
N ASP A 152 2.77 -5.57 -13.39
CA ASP A 152 3.72 -4.72 -14.12
C ASP A 152 5.17 -5.00 -13.67
N MET A 153 5.44 -6.24 -13.30
CA MET A 153 6.77 -6.71 -12.96
C MET A 153 7.42 -7.28 -14.21
N TYR A 154 8.45 -6.59 -14.70
CA TYR A 154 9.29 -7.11 -15.75
C TYR A 154 10.56 -7.70 -15.14
N PHE A 155 10.85 -8.94 -15.50
CA PHE A 155 12.09 -9.61 -15.13
C PHE A 155 12.87 -9.96 -16.38
N ALA A 156 14.17 -10.05 -16.24
CA ALA A 156 15.01 -10.63 -17.25
C ALA A 156 14.87 -12.17 -17.28
N TRP A 157 13.67 -12.67 -17.41
CA TRP A 157 13.35 -14.07 -17.53
C TRP A 157 12.18 -14.32 -18.50
N ASP A 158 11.76 -15.58 -18.67
CA ASP A 158 10.72 -15.98 -19.61
C ASP A 158 9.38 -15.27 -19.34
N ALA A 159 8.94 -14.47 -20.30
CA ALA A 159 7.66 -13.75 -20.26
C ALA A 159 6.45 -14.70 -20.10
N ARG A 160 6.54 -15.96 -20.58
CA ARG A 160 5.49 -16.96 -20.35
C ARG A 160 5.39 -17.30 -18.87
N LEU A 161 6.52 -17.54 -18.20
CA LEU A 161 6.55 -17.86 -16.77
C LEU A 161 6.06 -16.69 -15.93
N GLU A 162 6.45 -15.45 -16.27
CA GLU A 162 5.95 -14.24 -15.62
C GLU A 162 4.42 -14.15 -15.69
N ARG A 163 3.84 -14.33 -16.88
CA ARG A 163 2.39 -14.32 -17.06
C ARG A 163 1.70 -15.40 -16.22
N LEU A 164 2.20 -16.64 -16.26
CA LEU A 164 1.65 -17.76 -15.49
C LEU A 164 1.73 -17.52 -13.99
N THR A 165 2.85 -16.98 -13.51
CA THR A 165 3.05 -16.61 -12.10
C THR A 165 2.05 -15.53 -11.67
N ASN A 166 1.84 -14.49 -12.49
CA ASN A 166 0.86 -13.44 -12.21
C ASN A 166 -0.58 -13.98 -12.21
N GLU A 167 -0.93 -14.88 -13.13
CA GLU A 167 -2.22 -15.58 -13.14
C GLU A 167 -2.42 -16.45 -11.88
N ALA A 168 -1.38 -17.18 -11.46
CA ALA A 168 -1.38 -18.00 -10.25
C ALA A 168 -1.61 -17.15 -8.98
N VAL A 169 -0.95 -16.00 -8.88
CA VAL A 169 -1.16 -15.08 -7.75
C VAL A 169 -2.60 -14.56 -7.73
N ARG A 170 -3.17 -14.18 -8.87
CA ARG A 170 -4.58 -13.77 -8.95
C ARG A 170 -5.53 -14.88 -8.53
N ALA A 171 -5.29 -16.12 -9.00
CA ALA A 171 -6.06 -17.28 -8.62
C ALA A 171 -6.01 -17.53 -7.10
N TYR A 172 -4.80 -17.49 -6.51
CA TYR A 172 -4.64 -17.60 -5.07
C TYR A 172 -5.46 -16.58 -4.27
N TYR A 173 -5.39 -15.29 -4.64
CA TYR A 173 -6.14 -14.25 -3.93
C TYR A 173 -7.65 -14.40 -4.11
N ARG A 174 -8.11 -14.77 -5.31
CA ARG A 174 -9.52 -15.07 -5.58
C ARG A 174 -10.03 -16.20 -4.71
N ASP A 175 -9.30 -17.30 -4.64
CA ASP A 175 -9.71 -18.50 -3.90
C ASP A 175 -9.62 -18.28 -2.38
N ARG A 176 -8.53 -17.66 -1.93
CA ARG A 176 -8.26 -17.46 -0.49
C ARG A 176 -9.13 -16.39 0.14
N TYR A 177 -9.38 -15.28 -0.57
CA TYR A 177 -10.06 -14.10 -0.04
C TYR A 177 -11.38 -13.79 -0.72
N ARG A 178 -11.81 -14.63 -1.65
CA ARG A 178 -13.06 -14.46 -2.42
C ARG A 178 -13.12 -13.13 -3.17
N LEU A 179 -11.99 -12.62 -3.62
CA LEU A 179 -11.89 -11.34 -4.33
C LEU A 179 -12.20 -11.53 -5.82
N SER A 180 -13.03 -10.62 -6.37
CA SER A 180 -13.24 -10.51 -7.81
C SER A 180 -12.03 -9.87 -8.50
N GLU A 181 -11.93 -10.02 -9.83
CA GLU A 181 -10.89 -9.36 -10.64
C GLU A 181 -10.87 -7.83 -10.44
N ARG A 182 -12.05 -7.21 -10.36
CA ARG A 182 -12.17 -5.77 -10.08
C ARG A 182 -11.57 -5.38 -8.71
N GLN A 183 -11.73 -6.23 -7.72
CA GLN A 183 -11.21 -5.99 -6.37
C GLN A 183 -9.70 -6.20 -6.30
N LEU A 184 -9.16 -7.16 -7.08
CA LEU A 184 -7.71 -7.36 -7.22
C LEU A 184 -7.03 -6.17 -7.92
N ALA A 185 -7.75 -5.50 -8.83
CA ALA A 185 -7.27 -4.32 -9.51
C ALA A 185 -7.66 -3.01 -8.78
N GLY A 186 -7.49 -2.96 -7.46
CA GLY A 186 -7.90 -1.84 -6.60
C GLY A 186 -7.38 -0.47 -7.03
N VAL A 187 -6.19 -0.39 -7.65
CA VAL A 187 -5.64 0.84 -8.25
C VAL A 187 -6.62 1.48 -9.23
N ARG A 188 -7.32 0.68 -10.05
CA ARG A 188 -8.25 1.18 -11.07
C ARG A 188 -9.51 1.84 -10.50
N ALA A 189 -9.80 1.61 -9.23
CA ALA A 189 -10.97 2.18 -8.56
C ALA A 189 -10.70 3.55 -7.92
N LEU A 190 -9.44 3.96 -7.73
CA LEU A 190 -9.09 5.14 -6.90
C LEU A 190 -9.76 6.43 -7.37
N VAL A 191 -9.69 6.73 -8.67
CA VAL A 191 -10.28 7.94 -9.26
C VAL A 191 -11.81 7.92 -9.10
N GLY A 192 -12.44 6.79 -9.41
CA GLY A 192 -13.89 6.62 -9.22
C GLY A 192 -14.33 6.79 -7.77
N LEU A 193 -13.59 6.21 -6.82
CA LEU A 193 -13.85 6.35 -5.39
C LEU A 193 -13.83 7.81 -4.93
N LEU A 194 -12.88 8.61 -5.43
CA LEU A 194 -12.80 10.04 -5.08
C LEU A 194 -14.00 10.83 -5.65
N HIS A 195 -14.40 10.59 -6.90
CA HIS A 195 -15.60 11.20 -7.49
C HIS A 195 -16.86 10.80 -6.73
N GLU A 196 -17.06 9.50 -6.48
CA GLU A 196 -18.21 8.98 -5.77
C GLU A 196 -18.24 9.39 -4.28
N ALA A 197 -17.09 9.73 -3.70
CA ALA A 197 -16.99 10.34 -2.37
C ALA A 197 -17.33 11.83 -2.35
N GLY A 198 -17.67 12.44 -3.51
CA GLY A 198 -18.07 13.83 -3.62
C GLY A 198 -16.91 14.82 -3.67
N LEU A 199 -15.73 14.40 -4.07
CA LEU A 199 -14.56 15.26 -4.22
C LEU A 199 -14.49 15.84 -5.64
N SER A 200 -13.98 17.06 -5.74
CA SER A 200 -13.72 17.79 -7.00
C SER A 200 -12.22 17.81 -7.32
N ASN A 201 -11.87 18.32 -8.51
CA ASN A 201 -10.49 18.44 -8.99
C ASN A 201 -9.72 17.12 -8.85
N VAL A 202 -10.39 16.01 -9.22
CA VAL A 202 -9.80 14.68 -9.10
C VAL A 202 -8.72 14.49 -10.16
N SER A 203 -7.55 14.06 -9.74
CA SER A 203 -6.41 13.74 -10.60
C SER A 203 -5.72 12.47 -10.11
N ALA A 204 -4.89 11.87 -10.96
CA ALA A 204 -4.06 10.75 -10.57
C ALA A 204 -2.67 10.88 -11.21
N ARG A 205 -1.66 10.41 -10.48
CA ARG A 205 -0.28 10.31 -10.96
C ARG A 205 0.28 8.94 -10.60
N THR A 206 0.90 8.29 -11.57
CA THR A 206 1.60 7.02 -11.37
C THR A 206 3.10 7.26 -11.33
N PHE A 207 3.73 6.67 -10.32
CA PHE A 207 5.17 6.63 -10.13
C PHE A 207 5.65 5.22 -10.49
N VAL A 208 6.71 5.13 -11.26
CA VAL A 208 7.35 3.87 -11.61
C VAL A 208 8.46 3.60 -10.59
N ILE A 209 8.33 2.48 -9.89
CA ILE A 209 9.38 1.94 -9.02
C ILE A 209 10.19 1.00 -9.88
N GLU A 210 11.29 1.49 -10.44
CA GLU A 210 12.16 0.75 -11.33
C GLU A 210 13.46 0.38 -10.61
N ARG A 211 13.85 -0.88 -10.70
CA ARG A 211 15.07 -1.40 -10.07
C ARG A 211 15.82 -2.31 -11.03
N CYS A 212 17.07 -1.96 -11.32
CA CYS A 212 17.98 -2.71 -12.19
C CYS A 212 19.17 -3.25 -11.40
N ALA A 213 19.80 -4.28 -11.93
CA ALA A 213 21.07 -4.77 -11.37
C ALA A 213 22.19 -3.70 -11.51
N PRO A 214 23.11 -3.57 -10.54
CA PRO A 214 23.12 -4.25 -9.24
C PRO A 214 22.07 -3.68 -8.27
N LEU A 215 21.35 -4.55 -7.57
CA LEU A 215 20.32 -4.15 -6.63
C LEU A 215 20.94 -3.67 -5.31
N ASP A 216 20.39 -2.57 -4.76
CA ASP A 216 20.64 -2.15 -3.39
C ASP A 216 20.03 -3.13 -2.36
N GLU A 217 20.41 -2.96 -1.09
CA GLU A 217 19.98 -3.85 0.00
C GLU A 217 18.48 -3.85 0.20
N HIS A 218 17.82 -2.69 0.15
CA HIS A 218 16.37 -2.57 0.36
C HIS A 218 15.58 -3.23 -0.77
N SER A 219 16.01 -3.02 -2.01
CA SER A 219 15.42 -3.65 -3.20
C SER A 219 15.58 -5.17 -3.15
N ARG A 220 16.77 -5.66 -2.79
CA ARG A 220 17.03 -7.08 -2.64
C ARG A 220 16.18 -7.71 -1.52
N ALA A 221 16.09 -7.06 -0.36
CA ALA A 221 15.30 -7.54 0.77
C ALA A 221 13.80 -7.61 0.42
N TRP A 222 13.24 -6.56 -0.20
CA TRP A 222 11.85 -6.54 -0.66
C TRP A 222 11.55 -7.67 -1.65
N LEU A 223 12.36 -7.79 -2.69
CA LEU A 223 12.15 -8.79 -3.72
C LEU A 223 12.26 -10.21 -3.18
N LEU A 224 13.26 -10.49 -2.35
CA LEU A 224 13.47 -11.82 -1.79
C LEU A 224 12.37 -12.20 -0.78
N GLU A 225 12.14 -11.35 0.22
CA GLU A 225 11.27 -11.73 1.35
C GLU A 225 9.78 -11.59 1.00
N VAL A 226 9.42 -10.53 0.27
CA VAL A 226 8.00 -10.23 0.04
C VAL A 226 7.52 -10.77 -1.30
N ILE A 227 8.32 -10.67 -2.36
CA ILE A 227 7.91 -11.14 -3.67
C ILE A 227 8.20 -12.64 -3.81
N PHE A 228 9.45 -13.07 -3.73
CA PHE A 228 9.84 -14.46 -4.01
C PHE A 228 9.33 -15.42 -2.94
N ARG A 229 9.66 -15.20 -1.67
CA ARG A 229 9.21 -16.07 -0.58
C ARG A 229 7.75 -15.84 -0.20
N GLY A 230 7.33 -14.57 -0.19
CA GLY A 230 5.99 -14.18 0.23
C GLY A 230 4.93 -14.36 -0.85
N THR A 231 5.01 -13.63 -1.94
CA THR A 231 3.96 -13.61 -2.97
C THR A 231 4.03 -14.81 -3.89
N TRP A 232 5.23 -15.28 -4.26
CA TRP A 232 5.49 -16.39 -5.18
C TRP A 232 5.93 -17.69 -4.52
N GLY A 233 5.92 -17.76 -3.21
CA GLY A 233 6.33 -18.95 -2.46
C GLY A 233 5.38 -20.15 -2.63
N GLU A 234 5.43 -21.09 -1.70
CA GLU A 234 4.68 -22.36 -1.73
C GLU A 234 3.19 -22.22 -2.02
N ARG A 235 2.60 -21.06 -1.71
CA ARG A 235 1.19 -20.77 -1.97
C ARG A 235 0.80 -20.88 -3.45
N LEU A 236 1.76 -20.72 -4.39
CA LEU A 236 1.51 -20.80 -5.83
C LEU A 236 1.58 -22.21 -6.38
N ARG A 237 2.13 -23.18 -5.62
CA ARG A 237 2.28 -24.55 -6.05
C ARG A 237 1.00 -25.19 -6.61
N PRO A 238 -0.20 -24.97 -6.01
CA PRO A 238 -1.44 -25.54 -6.55
C PRO A 238 -1.94 -24.88 -7.85
N TYR A 239 -1.37 -23.74 -8.25
CA TYR A 239 -1.82 -22.92 -9.36
C TYR A 239 -0.90 -22.94 -10.57
N LEU A 240 0.23 -23.62 -10.46
CA LEU A 240 1.22 -23.80 -11.54
C LEU A 240 1.38 -25.27 -11.87
N SER A 241 1.82 -25.57 -13.10
CA SER A 241 2.27 -26.93 -13.40
C SER A 241 3.50 -27.29 -12.56
N PRO A 242 3.77 -28.57 -12.29
CA PRO A 242 4.98 -28.96 -11.54
C PRO A 242 6.26 -28.41 -12.15
N ALA A 243 6.39 -28.42 -13.49
CA ALA A 243 7.56 -27.92 -14.20
C ALA A 243 7.70 -26.38 -14.08
N ASP A 244 6.59 -25.63 -14.18
CA ASP A 244 6.62 -24.16 -14.04
C ASP A 244 6.90 -23.76 -12.60
N TYR A 245 6.39 -24.49 -11.61
CA TYR A 245 6.69 -24.24 -10.21
C TYR A 245 8.16 -24.54 -9.86
N GLU A 246 8.73 -25.62 -10.41
CA GLU A 246 10.16 -25.95 -10.26
C GLU A 246 11.02 -24.84 -10.87
N GLU A 247 10.70 -24.41 -12.09
CA GLU A 247 11.40 -23.31 -12.77
C GLU A 247 11.34 -22.02 -11.93
N LEU A 248 10.16 -21.64 -11.44
CA LEU A 248 10.00 -20.50 -10.56
C LEU A 248 10.85 -20.62 -9.29
N THR A 249 10.87 -21.80 -8.69
CA THR A 249 11.64 -22.08 -7.46
C THR A 249 13.14 -21.89 -7.71
N CYS A 250 13.67 -22.41 -8.83
CA CYS A 250 15.07 -22.23 -9.21
C CYS A 250 15.45 -20.74 -9.34
N LEU A 251 14.58 -19.94 -9.93
CA LEU A 251 14.83 -18.51 -10.12
C LEU A 251 14.71 -17.71 -8.82
N CYS A 252 13.95 -18.20 -7.85
CA CYS A 252 13.71 -17.54 -6.55
C CYS A 252 14.65 -18.02 -5.42
N ASP A 253 15.40 -19.09 -5.61
CA ASP A 253 16.30 -19.67 -4.60
C ASP A 253 17.69 -19.02 -4.64
N PRO A 254 18.12 -18.31 -3.55
CA PRO A 254 19.44 -17.71 -3.45
C PRO A 254 20.61 -18.68 -3.60
N GLN A 255 20.41 -19.97 -3.36
CA GLN A 255 21.43 -21.02 -3.48
C GLN A 255 21.53 -21.61 -4.90
N HIS A 256 20.53 -21.33 -5.74
CA HIS A 256 20.49 -21.87 -7.09
C HIS A 256 21.35 -21.02 -8.06
N PRO A 257 22.14 -21.65 -8.98
CA PRO A 257 22.97 -20.91 -9.94
C PRO A 257 22.20 -19.96 -10.87
N ARG A 258 20.90 -20.18 -11.03
CA ARG A 258 20.01 -19.36 -11.86
C ARG A 258 19.23 -18.32 -11.08
N PHE A 259 19.63 -18.02 -9.85
CA PHE A 259 18.94 -17.06 -8.99
C PHE A 259 18.78 -15.70 -9.66
N ALA A 260 17.54 -15.24 -9.80
CA ALA A 260 17.21 -14.07 -10.61
C ALA A 260 17.86 -12.77 -10.12
N LEU A 261 17.98 -12.55 -8.80
CA LEU A 261 18.54 -11.31 -8.24
C LEU A 261 20.07 -11.19 -8.37
N GLN A 262 20.76 -12.23 -8.88
CA GLN A 262 22.19 -12.19 -9.20
C GLN A 262 22.47 -11.94 -10.68
N ARG A 263 21.46 -11.93 -11.51
CA ARG A 263 21.61 -11.74 -12.94
C ARG A 263 22.00 -10.30 -13.25
N PRO A 264 22.97 -10.07 -14.15
CA PRO A 264 23.38 -8.72 -14.54
C PRO A 264 22.31 -7.98 -15.37
N ASP A 265 21.37 -8.73 -15.99
CA ASP A 265 20.27 -8.23 -16.78
C ASP A 265 18.95 -8.17 -15.99
N PHE A 266 18.99 -8.31 -14.66
CA PHE A 266 17.80 -8.21 -13.85
C PHE A 266 17.19 -6.81 -13.92
N HIS A 267 15.90 -6.79 -14.24
CA HIS A 267 15.13 -5.55 -14.33
C HIS A 267 13.72 -5.79 -13.76
N PHE A 268 13.32 -4.94 -12.83
CA PHE A 268 12.04 -5.01 -12.16
C PHE A 268 11.31 -3.68 -12.23
N ILE A 269 10.02 -3.74 -12.54
CA ILE A 269 9.14 -2.56 -12.54
C ILE A 269 7.89 -2.88 -11.71
N GLN A 270 7.56 -1.97 -10.81
CA GLN A 270 6.31 -1.93 -10.08
C GLN A 270 5.76 -0.52 -10.13
N THR A 271 4.44 -0.35 -10.13
CA THR A 271 3.84 0.98 -10.13
C THR A 271 3.23 1.32 -8.78
N PHE A 272 3.28 2.60 -8.45
CA PHE A 272 2.55 3.23 -7.35
C PHE A 272 1.71 4.38 -7.91
N THR A 273 0.40 4.30 -7.75
CA THR A 273 -0.53 5.35 -8.22
C THR A 273 -1.11 6.09 -7.04
N LEU A 274 -1.00 7.43 -7.07
CA LEU A 274 -1.64 8.34 -6.13
C LEU A 274 -2.76 9.10 -6.84
N ALA A 275 -3.98 8.94 -6.37
CA ALA A 275 -5.13 9.74 -6.79
C ALA A 275 -5.45 10.79 -5.74
N LEU A 276 -5.73 12.00 -6.17
CA LEU A 276 -5.95 13.18 -5.33
C LEU A 276 -7.31 13.80 -5.67
N GLY A 277 -8.08 14.16 -4.65
CA GLY A 277 -9.33 14.86 -4.80
C GLY A 277 -9.49 15.96 -3.74
N THR A 278 -10.18 17.04 -4.05
CA THR A 278 -10.35 18.22 -3.17
C THR A 278 -11.79 18.31 -2.68
N LYS A 279 -11.98 18.58 -1.40
CA LYS A 279 -13.29 18.88 -0.83
C LYS A 279 -13.74 20.28 -1.24
N ALA A 280 -14.93 20.39 -1.80
CA ALA A 280 -15.48 21.67 -2.23
C ALA A 280 -15.53 22.69 -1.09
N LEU A 281 -15.34 23.96 -1.43
CA LEU A 281 -15.62 25.08 -0.52
C LEU A 281 -17.14 25.17 -0.29
N PRO A 282 -17.59 25.62 0.89
CA PRO A 282 -19.01 25.95 1.09
C PRO A 282 -19.41 27.03 0.08
N ARG A 283 -20.60 26.86 -0.47
CA ARG A 283 -21.21 27.86 -1.34
C ARG A 283 -21.67 29.05 -0.49
#